data_5b8e6b3819d4be7e0884d2f00a424011
#
_entry.id   5b8e6b3819d4be7e0884d2f00a424011
#
_cell.length_a   1.000
_cell.length_b   1.000
_cell.length_c   1.000
_cell.angle_alpha   90.00
_cell.angle_beta   90.00
_cell.angle_gamma   90.00
#
_symmetry.space_group_name_H-M   'P 1'
#
loop_
_entity.id
_entity.type
_entity.pdbx_description
1 polymer ?
#
loop_
_entity_poly.entity_id
_entity_poly.type
_entity_poly.pdbx_seq_one_letter_code
_entity_poly.pdbx_strand_id
1 'polypeptide(L)'
;MTFQGKTLLITGGTGSFGNAVLNRFLATDIAEIRVFSRDEKKQDDMRHEFQAKLPEAAGKIKFYIGDVRDLASVKSAMVGVDYVFH
;
A
#
# COMPACT_ATOMS: atom_id res chain seq x y z
N MET A 1 14.80 13.15 6.67
CA MET A 1 13.38 13.36 6.29
C MET A 1 12.51 12.37 7.03
N THR A 2 11.40 12.84 7.58
CA THR A 2 10.51 11.99 8.35
C THR A 2 9.17 11.81 7.63
N PHE A 3 8.63 10.59 7.68
CA PHE A 3 7.29 10.25 7.19
C PHE A 3 6.36 9.92 8.35
N GLN A 4 6.75 10.26 9.55
CA GLN A 4 5.98 9.95 10.74
C GLN A 4 4.57 10.52 10.65
N GLY A 5 3.57 9.68 10.93
CA GLY A 5 2.17 10.06 10.85
C GLY A 5 1.61 10.20 9.44
N LYS A 6 2.39 9.84 8.41
CA LYS A 6 1.98 10.01 7.02
C LYS A 6 1.47 8.71 6.42
N THR A 7 0.58 8.85 5.43
CA THR A 7 -0.02 7.72 4.72
C THR A 7 0.32 7.83 3.23
N LEU A 8 0.84 6.74 2.68
CA LEU A 8 1.18 6.63 1.26
C LEU A 8 0.20 5.68 0.58
N LEU A 9 -0.34 6.08 -0.56
CA LEU A 9 -1.14 5.21 -1.42
C LEU A 9 -0.30 4.82 -2.63
N ILE A 10 -0.23 3.52 -2.92
CA ILE A 10 0.45 3.00 -4.11
C ILE A 10 -0.61 2.38 -5.00
N THR A 11 -0.83 2.95 -6.18
CA THR A 11 -1.72 2.36 -7.18
C THR A 11 -0.94 1.33 -7.98
N GLY A 12 -1.59 0.22 -8.35
CA GLY A 12 -0.91 -0.87 -9.02
C GLY A 12 0.16 -1.52 -8.14
N GLY A 13 -0.03 -1.48 -6.83
CA GLY A 13 0.99 -1.87 -5.86
C GLY A 13 1.35 -3.34 -5.83
N THR A 14 0.63 -4.20 -6.56
CA THR A 14 0.92 -5.64 -6.61
C THR A 14 1.94 -6.00 -7.68
N GLY A 15 2.31 -5.06 -8.56
CA GLY A 15 3.35 -5.28 -9.56
C GLY A 15 4.75 -5.19 -8.93
N SER A 16 5.78 -5.53 -9.72
CA SER A 16 7.15 -5.50 -9.23
C SER A 16 7.61 -4.11 -8.83
N PHE A 17 7.19 -3.08 -9.57
CA PHE A 17 7.53 -1.70 -9.23
C PHE A 17 6.85 -1.26 -7.93
N GLY A 18 5.56 -1.57 -7.78
CA GLY A 18 4.83 -1.26 -6.55
C GLY A 18 5.43 -1.97 -5.34
N ASN A 19 5.85 -3.22 -5.51
CA ASN A 19 6.53 -3.97 -4.46
C ASN A 19 7.83 -3.31 -4.04
N ALA A 20 8.62 -2.83 -5.00
CA ALA A 20 9.87 -2.16 -4.70
C ALA A 20 9.64 -0.87 -3.90
N VAL A 21 8.63 -0.09 -4.30
CA VAL A 21 8.26 1.14 -3.59
C VAL A 21 7.79 0.80 -2.18
N LEU A 22 6.94 -0.20 -2.03
CA LEU A 22 6.43 -0.64 -0.74
C LEU A 22 7.57 -1.01 0.20
N ASN A 23 8.50 -1.85 -0.26
CA ASN A 23 9.64 -2.27 0.56
C ASN A 23 10.51 -1.09 0.98
N ARG A 24 10.72 -0.16 0.08
CA ARG A 24 11.52 1.02 0.38
C ARG A 24 10.90 1.88 1.48
N PHE A 25 9.59 2.10 1.40
CA PHE A 25 8.90 2.92 2.39
C PHE A 25 8.67 2.20 3.72
N LEU A 26 8.55 0.88 3.72
CA LEU A 26 8.46 0.12 4.97
C LEU A 26 9.69 0.30 5.86
N ALA A 27 10.83 0.61 5.27
CA ALA A 27 12.05 0.85 6.02
C ALA A 27 12.09 2.24 6.67
N THR A 28 11.10 3.08 6.39
CA THR A 28 11.00 4.43 6.96
C THR A 28 10.07 4.44 8.17
N ASP A 29 9.88 5.62 8.75
CA ASP A 29 8.95 5.84 9.86
C ASP A 29 7.52 6.13 9.41
N ILE A 30 7.17 5.78 8.16
CA ILE A 30 5.83 6.01 7.64
C ILE A 30 4.76 5.28 8.47
N ALA A 31 3.61 5.91 8.66
CA ALA A 31 2.58 5.36 9.53
C ALA A 31 1.74 4.29 8.83
N GLU A 32 1.41 4.49 7.56
CA GLU A 32 0.55 3.57 6.83
C GLU A 32 0.87 3.60 5.35
N ILE A 33 0.81 2.42 4.73
CA ILE A 33 0.96 2.27 3.28
C ILE A 33 -0.27 1.54 2.78
N ARG A 34 -0.99 2.15 1.83
CA ARG A 34 -2.17 1.55 1.21
C ARG A 34 -1.81 1.03 -0.17
N VAL A 35 -2.05 -0.26 -0.39
CA VAL A 35 -1.86 -0.90 -1.69
C VAL A 35 -3.20 -0.97 -2.38
N PHE A 36 -3.34 -0.30 -3.51
CA PHE A 36 -4.58 -0.25 -4.29
C PHE A 36 -4.38 -0.98 -5.61
N SER A 37 -5.15 -2.02 -5.85
CA SER A 37 -5.07 -2.77 -7.09
C SER A 37 -6.36 -3.55 -7.33
N ARG A 38 -6.53 -4.06 -8.54
CA ARG A 38 -7.66 -4.92 -8.90
C ARG A 38 -7.40 -6.39 -8.59
N ASP A 39 -6.15 -6.76 -8.35
CA ASP A 39 -5.76 -8.16 -8.24
C ASP A 39 -5.82 -8.63 -6.79
N GLU A 40 -6.97 -9.19 -6.42
CA GLU A 40 -7.20 -9.69 -5.08
C GLU A 40 -6.24 -10.81 -4.69
N LYS A 41 -5.95 -11.71 -5.64
CA LYS A 41 -5.05 -12.83 -5.36
C LYS A 41 -3.64 -12.36 -5.06
N LYS A 42 -3.12 -11.42 -5.84
CA LYS A 42 -1.78 -10.87 -5.59
C LYS A 42 -1.72 -10.11 -4.28
N GLN A 43 -2.79 -9.40 -3.91
CA GLN A 43 -2.85 -8.73 -2.62
C GLN A 43 -2.81 -9.74 -1.47
N ASP A 44 -3.53 -10.83 -1.61
CA ASP A 44 -3.54 -11.88 -0.59
C ASP A 44 -2.17 -12.52 -0.44
N ASP A 45 -1.50 -12.81 -1.56
CA ASP A 45 -0.15 -13.36 -1.56
C ASP A 45 0.82 -12.38 -0.88
N MET A 46 0.73 -11.10 -1.20
CA MET A 46 1.55 -10.06 -0.57
C MET A 46 1.32 -9.99 0.93
N ARG A 47 0.06 -10.04 1.34
CA ARG A 47 -0.29 -9.99 2.77
C ARG A 47 0.38 -11.12 3.53
N HIS A 48 0.29 -12.34 3.00
CA HIS A 48 0.90 -13.50 3.62
C HIS A 48 2.42 -13.40 3.65
N GLU A 49 3.01 -12.94 2.55
CA GLU A 49 4.46 -12.79 2.45
C GLU A 49 4.99 -11.79 3.49
N PHE A 50 4.38 -10.63 3.60
CA PHE A 50 4.84 -9.62 4.55
C PHE A 50 4.59 -10.02 5.99
N GLN A 51 3.48 -10.73 6.27
CA GLN A 51 3.23 -11.25 7.61
C GLN A 51 4.28 -12.27 8.02
N ALA A 52 4.75 -13.09 7.07
CA ALA A 52 5.77 -14.09 7.35
C ALA A 52 7.17 -13.47 7.50
N LYS A 53 7.53 -12.53 6.62
CA LYS A 53 8.90 -11.99 6.58
C LYS A 53 9.10 -10.76 7.46
N LEU A 54 8.09 -9.91 7.58
CA LEU A 54 8.18 -8.64 8.30
C LEU A 54 6.92 -8.42 9.14
N PRO A 55 6.67 -9.29 10.14
CA PRO A 55 5.42 -9.23 10.90
C PRO A 55 5.20 -7.90 11.61
N GLU A 56 6.25 -7.25 12.05
CA GLU A 56 6.13 -5.95 12.74
C GLU A 56 5.72 -4.84 11.78
N ALA A 57 6.25 -4.88 10.55
CA ALA A 57 5.95 -3.86 9.55
C ALA A 57 4.63 -4.14 8.83
N ALA A 58 4.19 -5.41 8.78
CA ALA A 58 2.98 -5.79 8.06
C ALA A 58 1.73 -5.06 8.54
N GLY A 59 1.70 -4.68 9.80
CA GLY A 59 0.57 -3.93 10.37
C GLY A 59 0.38 -2.53 9.77
N LYS A 60 1.41 -1.99 9.12
CA LYS A 60 1.33 -0.69 8.47
C LYS A 60 0.69 -0.77 7.08
N ILE A 61 0.58 -1.97 6.51
CA ILE A 61 0.11 -2.16 5.16
C ILE A 61 -1.39 -2.42 5.16
N LYS A 62 -2.14 -1.61 4.41
CA LYS A 62 -3.57 -1.79 4.21
C LYS A 62 -3.82 -2.08 2.74
N PHE A 63 -4.72 -3.01 2.48
CA PHE A 63 -5.02 -3.44 1.12
C PHE A 63 -6.41 -2.98 0.72
N TYR A 64 -6.51 -2.34 -0.46
CA TYR A 64 -7.76 -1.86 -1.02
C TYR A 64 -7.92 -2.46 -2.41
N ILE A 65 -9.05 -3.12 -2.64
CA ILE A 65 -9.36 -3.69 -3.95
C ILE A 65 -10.23 -2.70 -4.70
N GLY A 66 -9.79 -2.32 -5.88
CA GLY A 66 -10.54 -1.39 -6.72
C GLY A 66 -9.83 -1.11 -8.02
N ASP A 67 -10.51 -0.34 -8.86
CA ASP A 67 -10.03 0.05 -10.18
C ASP A 67 -9.81 1.56 -10.18
N VAL A 68 -8.65 2.00 -10.68
CA VAL A 68 -8.34 3.44 -10.77
C VAL A 68 -9.33 4.19 -11.67
N ARG A 69 -10.05 3.47 -12.53
CA ARG A 69 -11.10 4.06 -13.36
C ARG A 69 -12.42 4.26 -12.61
N ASP A 70 -12.57 3.64 -11.45
CA ASP A 70 -13.75 3.78 -10.62
C ASP A 70 -13.51 4.86 -9.58
N LEU A 71 -14.10 6.04 -9.79
CA LEU A 71 -13.89 7.20 -8.95
C LEU A 71 -14.25 6.93 -7.48
N ALA A 72 -15.33 6.18 -7.23
CA ALA A 72 -15.74 5.88 -5.87
C ALA A 72 -14.70 5.05 -5.12
N SER A 73 -14.12 4.04 -5.80
CA SER A 73 -13.05 3.22 -5.22
C SER A 73 -11.82 4.07 -4.89
N VAL A 74 -11.43 4.94 -5.83
CA VAL A 74 -10.28 5.82 -5.64
C VAL A 74 -10.50 6.76 -4.47
N LYS A 75 -11.67 7.39 -4.40
CA LYS A 75 -11.99 8.31 -3.31
C LYS A 75 -11.93 7.63 -1.95
N SER A 76 -12.47 6.41 -1.86
CA SER A 76 -12.42 5.65 -0.61
C SER A 76 -10.98 5.38 -0.16
N ALA A 77 -10.12 4.99 -1.10
CA ALA A 77 -8.74 4.68 -0.80
C ALA A 77 -7.91 5.94 -0.50
N MET A 78 -8.38 7.11 -0.92
CA MET A 78 -7.65 8.37 -0.78
C MET A 78 -7.90 9.09 0.55
N VAL A 79 -8.90 8.69 1.31
CA VAL A 79 -9.22 9.38 2.55
C VAL A 79 -8.03 9.36 3.50
N GLY A 80 -7.54 10.54 3.88
CA GLY A 80 -6.41 10.67 4.79
C GLY A 80 -5.04 10.41 4.18
N VAL A 81 -4.96 10.25 2.86
CA VAL A 81 -3.69 9.99 2.18
C VAL A 81 -2.89 11.29 2.03
N ASP A 82 -1.59 11.21 2.34
CA ASP A 82 -0.66 12.35 2.22
C ASP A 82 0.11 12.30 0.90
N TYR A 83 0.47 11.11 0.45
CA TYR A 83 1.28 10.91 -0.76
C TYR A 83 0.67 9.82 -1.63
N VAL A 84 0.77 10.00 -2.94
CA VAL A 84 0.33 8.99 -3.92
C VAL A 84 1.50 8.64 -4.83
N PHE A 85 1.74 7.35 -4.98
CA PHE A 85 2.68 6.83 -5.94
C PHE A 85 1.88 6.07 -7.01
N HIS A 86 1.93 6.58 -8.23
CA HIS A 86 1.11 6.04 -9.32
C HIS A 86 1.98 5.49 -10.45
#